data_028e8f4def8c42beb7a193b6831147ea
#
_entry.id   028e8f4def8c42beb7a193b6831147ea
#
_cell.length_a   1.000
_cell.length_b   1.000
_cell.length_c   1.000
_cell.angle_alpha   90.00
_cell.angle_beta   90.00
_cell.angle_gamma   90.00
#
_symmetry.space_group_name_H-M   'P 1'
#
loop_
_entity.id
_entity.type
_entity.pdbx_description
1 polymer ?
#
loop_
_entity_poly.entity_id
_entity_poly.type
_entity_poly.pdbx_seq_one_letter_code
_entity_poly.pdbx_strand_id
1 'polypeptide(L)'
;MMNGYSVEEVDDFLDELTACYEKLYKESNENQDKIAELNGKLEHYKQIEGTLNNTLIMAQSTAEEVKDVARQQAEQIIKEAEGNARKTVDDLGQEILMKKKDLEDIKKQFDVYKAKMESLLISQLELLKDVNKDDE
;
A
#
# COMPACT_ATOMS: atom_id res chain seq x y z
N MET A 1 96.16 -0.97 -36.93
CA MET A 1 94.84 -1.56 -36.55
C MET A 1 93.98 -0.53 -35.94
N MET A 2 93.10 0.00 -36.64
CA MET A 2 92.08 0.83 -36.05
C MET A 2 90.89 -0.03 -35.59
N ASN A 3 90.74 -0.17 -34.29
CA ASN A 3 89.60 -0.80 -33.73
C ASN A 3 88.42 0.23 -33.80
N GLY A 4 87.83 0.29 -34.98
CA GLY A 4 86.63 1.15 -35.16
C GLY A 4 85.47 0.28 -35.60
N TYR A 5 84.27 0.66 -35.26
CA TYR A 5 83.08 0.03 -35.80
C TYR A 5 82.94 0.34 -37.28
N SER A 6 82.39 -0.59 -38.05
CA SER A 6 82.15 -0.37 -39.48
C SER A 6 80.97 0.63 -39.63
N VAL A 7 80.98 1.41 -40.70
CA VAL A 7 79.91 2.37 -41.00
C VAL A 7 78.58 1.65 -41.14
N GLU A 8 78.61 0.44 -41.74
CA GLU A 8 77.46 -0.43 -41.90
C GLU A 8 76.82 -0.83 -40.52
N GLU A 9 77.68 -1.29 -39.60
CA GLU A 9 77.24 -1.67 -38.25
C GLU A 9 76.64 -0.48 -37.48
N VAL A 10 77.20 0.69 -37.62
CA VAL A 10 76.69 1.91 -37.00
C VAL A 10 75.36 2.36 -37.60
N ASP A 11 75.23 2.28 -38.93
CA ASP A 11 74.00 2.61 -39.64
C ASP A 11 72.90 1.64 -39.29
N ASP A 12 73.14 0.31 -39.23
CA ASP A 12 72.20 -0.70 -38.80
C ASP A 12 71.75 -0.49 -37.37
N PHE A 13 72.64 -0.13 -36.46
CA PHE A 13 72.35 0.16 -35.11
C PHE A 13 71.45 1.43 -34.98
N LEU A 14 71.76 2.46 -35.74
CA LEU A 14 70.95 3.68 -35.78
C LEU A 14 69.55 3.40 -36.37
N ASP A 15 69.48 2.57 -37.41
CA ASP A 15 68.19 2.16 -38.00
C ASP A 15 67.32 1.39 -36.97
N GLU A 16 67.93 0.44 -36.26
CA GLU A 16 67.25 -0.30 -35.18
C GLU A 16 66.80 0.62 -34.07
N LEU A 17 67.65 1.54 -33.66
CA LEU A 17 67.35 2.52 -32.63
C LEU A 17 66.20 3.44 -33.05
N THR A 18 66.20 3.89 -34.29
CA THR A 18 65.15 4.71 -34.87
C THR A 18 63.83 3.96 -34.92
N ALA A 19 63.87 2.69 -35.39
CA ALA A 19 62.70 1.82 -35.45
C ALA A 19 62.13 1.54 -34.04
N CYS A 20 62.97 1.25 -33.05
CA CYS A 20 62.57 1.10 -31.67
C CYS A 20 61.97 2.36 -31.07
N TYR A 21 62.57 3.51 -31.34
CA TYR A 21 62.08 4.82 -30.88
C TYR A 21 60.69 5.14 -31.47
N GLU A 22 60.54 4.95 -32.77
CA GLU A 22 59.25 5.17 -33.47
C GLU A 22 58.17 4.25 -32.91
N LYS A 23 58.51 3.00 -32.67
CA LYS A 23 57.60 2.02 -32.09
C LYS A 23 57.18 2.40 -30.69
N LEU A 24 58.14 2.79 -29.83
CA LEU A 24 57.86 3.23 -28.47
C LEU A 24 57.04 4.52 -28.44
N TYR A 25 57.34 5.45 -29.32
CA TYR A 25 56.60 6.70 -29.46
C TYR A 25 55.16 6.45 -29.87
N LYS A 26 54.94 5.56 -30.82
CA LYS A 26 53.62 5.14 -31.28
C LYS A 26 52.85 4.47 -30.15
N GLU A 27 53.49 3.53 -29.44
CA GLU A 27 52.88 2.86 -28.30
C GLU A 27 52.51 3.83 -27.19
N SER A 28 53.37 4.80 -26.90
CA SER A 28 53.13 5.85 -25.90
C SER A 28 51.92 6.70 -26.28
N ASN A 29 51.80 7.11 -27.52
CA ASN A 29 50.66 7.88 -28.01
C ASN A 29 49.34 7.03 -27.94
N GLU A 30 49.40 5.79 -28.38
CA GLU A 30 48.26 4.88 -28.29
C GLU A 30 47.80 4.65 -26.80
N ASN A 31 48.81 4.53 -25.92
CA ASN A 31 48.53 4.40 -24.48
C ASN A 31 47.93 5.66 -23.86
N GLN A 32 48.40 6.83 -24.26
CA GLN A 32 47.84 8.13 -23.85
C GLN A 32 46.38 8.26 -24.31
N ASP A 33 46.10 7.88 -25.57
CA ASP A 33 44.75 7.90 -26.10
C ASP A 33 43.84 6.90 -25.37
N LYS A 34 44.32 5.72 -25.04
CA LYS A 34 43.60 4.74 -24.22
C LYS A 34 43.34 5.25 -22.81
N ILE A 35 44.33 5.90 -22.19
CA ILE A 35 44.17 6.49 -20.87
C ILE A 35 43.10 7.61 -20.90
N ALA A 36 43.13 8.47 -21.91
CA ALA A 36 42.11 9.50 -22.07
C ALA A 36 40.71 8.93 -22.26
N GLU A 37 40.57 7.89 -23.10
CA GLU A 37 39.32 7.18 -23.31
C GLU A 37 38.82 6.53 -22.02
N LEU A 38 39.69 5.81 -21.30
CA LEU A 38 39.35 5.16 -20.05
C LEU A 38 38.95 6.16 -18.98
N ASN A 39 39.64 7.30 -18.88
CA ASN A 39 39.29 8.37 -17.97
C ASN A 39 37.92 8.97 -18.30
N GLY A 40 37.61 9.16 -19.58
CA GLY A 40 36.28 9.59 -20.03
C GLY A 40 35.18 8.62 -19.63
N LYS A 41 35.42 7.31 -19.85
CA LYS A 41 34.50 6.27 -19.41
C LYS A 41 34.33 6.25 -17.90
N LEU A 42 35.43 6.38 -17.16
CA LEU A 42 35.39 6.39 -15.69
C LEU A 42 34.56 7.56 -15.17
N GLU A 43 34.74 8.74 -15.75
CA GLU A 43 33.95 9.93 -15.38
C GLU A 43 32.46 9.72 -15.67
N HIS A 44 32.16 9.15 -16.82
CA HIS A 44 30.78 8.79 -17.18
C HIS A 44 30.16 7.80 -16.19
N TYR A 45 30.89 6.74 -15.82
CA TYR A 45 30.43 5.78 -14.82
C TYR A 45 30.24 6.42 -13.43
N LYS A 46 31.10 7.34 -13.03
CA LYS A 46 30.93 8.09 -11.77
C LYS A 46 29.65 8.93 -11.77
N GLN A 47 29.34 9.56 -12.90
CA GLN A 47 28.09 10.33 -13.04
C GLN A 47 26.87 9.40 -12.95
N ILE A 48 26.93 8.24 -13.61
CA ILE A 48 25.86 7.24 -13.53
C ILE A 48 25.71 6.74 -12.09
N GLU A 49 26.81 6.43 -11.41
CA GLU A 49 26.78 6.00 -10.01
C GLU A 49 26.14 7.06 -9.10
N GLY A 50 26.53 8.33 -9.27
CA GLY A 50 25.91 9.43 -8.53
C GLY A 50 24.42 9.54 -8.78
N THR A 51 23.98 9.41 -10.02
CA THR A 51 22.58 9.45 -10.40
C THR A 51 21.81 8.26 -9.81
N LEU A 52 22.41 7.05 -9.89
CA LEU A 52 21.80 5.84 -9.30
C LEU A 52 21.66 5.96 -7.79
N ASN A 53 22.69 6.45 -7.10
CA ASN A 53 22.63 6.65 -5.65
C ASN A 53 21.54 7.66 -5.26
N ASN A 54 21.44 8.77 -5.97
CA ASN A 54 20.40 9.75 -5.73
C ASN A 54 19.01 9.18 -6.00
N THR A 55 18.86 8.43 -7.08
CA THR A 55 17.60 7.76 -7.42
C THR A 55 17.23 6.74 -6.35
N LEU A 56 18.18 5.97 -5.84
CA LEU A 56 17.96 4.99 -4.77
C LEU A 56 17.49 5.68 -3.48
N ILE A 57 18.15 6.77 -3.08
CA ILE A 57 17.77 7.55 -1.91
C ILE A 57 16.34 8.10 -2.06
N MET A 58 16.02 8.67 -3.22
CA MET A 58 14.67 9.16 -3.50
C MET A 58 13.64 8.03 -3.50
N ALA A 59 13.99 6.88 -4.07
CA ALA A 59 13.11 5.72 -4.07
C ALA A 59 12.85 5.19 -2.66
N GLN A 60 13.86 5.13 -1.81
CA GLN A 60 13.73 4.74 -0.40
C GLN A 60 12.85 5.73 0.37
N SER A 61 13.09 7.02 0.19
CA SER A 61 12.27 8.07 0.82
C SER A 61 10.82 7.99 0.39
N THR A 62 10.58 7.81 -0.92
CA THR A 62 9.22 7.66 -1.45
C THR A 62 8.55 6.38 -0.93
N ALA A 63 9.31 5.28 -0.84
CA ALA A 63 8.77 4.02 -0.30
C ALA A 63 8.35 4.16 1.17
N GLU A 64 9.13 4.87 1.99
CA GLU A 64 8.77 5.15 3.39
C GLU A 64 7.54 6.03 3.48
N GLU A 65 7.47 7.09 2.66
CA GLU A 65 6.29 7.96 2.61
C GLU A 65 5.03 7.19 2.20
N VAL A 66 5.12 6.34 1.17
CA VAL A 66 3.99 5.49 0.74
C VAL A 66 3.55 4.54 1.85
N LYS A 67 4.50 3.95 2.60
CA LYS A 67 4.16 3.10 3.76
C LYS A 67 3.44 3.88 4.85
N ASP A 68 3.91 5.08 5.17
CA ASP A 68 3.29 5.91 6.21
C ASP A 68 1.88 6.36 5.80
N VAL A 69 1.70 6.79 4.55
CA VAL A 69 0.38 7.12 4.01
C VAL A 69 -0.55 5.90 4.03
N ALA A 70 -0.05 4.72 3.64
CA ALA A 70 -0.83 3.50 3.66
C ALA A 70 -1.27 3.12 5.09
N ARG A 71 -0.39 3.28 6.08
CA ARG A 71 -0.72 3.06 7.50
C ARG A 71 -1.79 4.02 7.98
N GLN A 72 -1.64 5.30 7.68
CA GLN A 72 -2.63 6.31 8.06
C GLN A 72 -4.00 6.02 7.43
N GLN A 73 -4.02 5.65 6.15
CA GLN A 73 -5.27 5.27 5.48
C GLN A 73 -5.89 4.02 6.10
N ALA A 74 -5.08 3.01 6.43
CA ALA A 74 -5.56 1.80 7.10
C ALA A 74 -6.16 2.11 8.48
N GLU A 75 -5.51 2.94 9.28
CA GLU A 75 -6.00 3.38 10.58
C GLU A 75 -7.32 4.16 10.44
N GLN A 76 -7.41 5.03 9.44
CA GLN A 76 -8.63 5.78 9.17
C GLN A 76 -9.78 4.87 8.77
N ILE A 77 -9.54 3.91 7.88
CA ILE A 77 -10.55 2.92 7.46
C ILE A 77 -11.05 2.11 8.66
N ILE A 78 -10.15 1.65 9.51
CA ILE A 78 -10.51 0.90 10.72
C ILE A 78 -11.36 1.79 11.65
N LYS A 79 -10.95 3.02 11.88
CA LYS A 79 -11.66 3.97 12.74
C LYS A 79 -13.06 4.29 12.22
N GLU A 80 -13.20 4.49 10.90
CA GLU A 80 -14.50 4.71 10.27
C GLU A 80 -15.38 3.47 10.36
N ALA A 81 -14.81 2.28 10.13
CA ALA A 81 -15.54 1.03 10.26
C ALA A 81 -16.03 0.78 11.69
N GLU A 82 -15.19 1.05 12.70
CA GLU A 82 -15.58 0.97 14.11
C GLU A 82 -16.68 1.99 14.45
N GLY A 83 -16.56 3.21 13.96
CA GLY A 83 -17.57 4.26 14.15
C GLY A 83 -18.91 3.86 13.52
N ASN A 84 -18.89 3.34 12.31
CA ASN A 84 -20.09 2.85 11.62
C ASN A 84 -20.72 1.64 12.34
N ALA A 85 -19.88 0.73 12.83
CA ALA A 85 -20.34 -0.43 13.60
C ALA A 85 -21.02 0.00 14.90
N ARG A 86 -20.45 0.94 15.66
CA ARG A 86 -21.06 1.49 16.87
C ARG A 86 -22.39 2.16 16.57
N LYS A 87 -22.44 2.98 15.53
CA LYS A 87 -23.68 3.63 15.11
C LYS A 87 -24.76 2.61 14.76
N THR A 88 -24.41 1.57 14.01
CA THR A 88 -25.34 0.50 13.67
C THR A 88 -25.86 -0.23 14.91
N VAL A 89 -24.98 -0.53 15.88
CA VAL A 89 -25.37 -1.16 17.14
C VAL A 89 -26.32 -0.25 17.94
N ASP A 90 -26.04 1.06 18.02
CA ASP A 90 -26.90 2.00 18.70
C ASP A 90 -28.27 2.14 18.03
N ASP A 91 -28.31 2.24 16.70
CA ASP A 91 -29.54 2.30 15.92
C ASP A 91 -30.39 1.04 16.11
N LEU A 92 -29.76 -0.12 16.09
CA LEU A 92 -30.42 -1.41 16.35
C LEU A 92 -30.92 -1.50 17.80
N GLY A 93 -30.16 -0.99 18.75
CA GLY A 93 -30.59 -0.90 20.15
C GLY A 93 -31.85 -0.06 20.33
N GLN A 94 -31.92 1.09 19.66
CA GLN A 94 -33.10 1.93 19.65
C GLN A 94 -34.29 1.24 18.98
N GLU A 95 -34.09 0.59 17.87
CA GLU A 95 -35.11 -0.17 17.15
C GLU A 95 -35.68 -1.30 18.03
N ILE A 96 -34.82 -2.02 18.74
CA ILE A 96 -35.23 -3.06 19.69
C ILE A 96 -36.12 -2.47 20.81
N LEU A 97 -35.73 -1.31 21.38
CA LEU A 97 -36.54 -0.65 22.41
C LEU A 97 -37.90 -0.25 21.86
N MET A 98 -37.97 0.30 20.66
CA MET A 98 -39.25 0.65 20.02
C MET A 98 -40.11 -0.59 19.79
N LYS A 99 -39.55 -1.69 19.31
CA LYS A 99 -40.25 -2.94 19.09
C LYS A 99 -40.76 -3.55 20.39
N LYS A 100 -39.99 -3.49 21.47
CA LYS A 100 -40.43 -3.92 22.81
C LYS A 100 -41.62 -3.11 23.29
N LYS A 101 -41.58 -1.79 23.09
CA LYS A 101 -42.70 -0.91 23.45
C LYS A 101 -43.96 -1.23 22.66
N ASP A 102 -43.82 -1.42 21.34
CA ASP A 102 -44.93 -1.81 20.48
C ASP A 102 -45.52 -3.17 20.91
N LEU A 103 -44.67 -4.10 21.28
CA LEU A 103 -45.11 -5.40 21.80
C LEU A 103 -45.87 -5.28 23.10
N GLU A 104 -45.41 -4.44 24.03
CA GLU A 104 -46.17 -4.14 25.26
C GLU A 104 -47.54 -3.51 24.99
N ASP A 105 -47.59 -2.55 24.07
CA ASP A 105 -48.84 -1.89 23.69
C ASP A 105 -49.83 -2.89 23.07
N ILE A 106 -49.35 -3.78 22.20
CA ILE A 106 -50.16 -4.86 21.60
C ILE A 106 -50.67 -5.81 22.70
N LYS A 107 -49.85 -6.20 23.65
CA LYS A 107 -50.24 -7.04 24.77
C LYS A 107 -51.35 -6.37 25.62
N LYS A 108 -51.20 -5.08 25.92
CA LYS A 108 -52.24 -4.32 26.62
C LYS A 108 -53.54 -4.25 25.83
N GLN A 109 -53.48 -4.00 24.53
CA GLN A 109 -54.65 -4.02 23.65
C GLN A 109 -55.32 -5.41 23.63
N PHE A 110 -54.53 -6.43 23.58
CA PHE A 110 -55.03 -7.81 23.63
C PHE A 110 -55.71 -8.12 24.95
N ASP A 111 -55.13 -7.74 26.06
CA ASP A 111 -55.72 -7.93 27.39
C ASP A 111 -57.04 -7.16 27.54
N VAL A 112 -57.11 -5.94 27.06
CA VAL A 112 -58.35 -5.16 27.03
C VAL A 112 -59.40 -5.79 26.17
N TYR A 113 -59.02 -6.25 24.97
CA TYR A 113 -59.94 -6.94 24.06
C TYR A 113 -60.46 -8.24 24.66
N LYS A 114 -59.58 -9.04 25.26
CA LYS A 114 -59.92 -10.25 25.97
C LYS A 114 -60.90 -9.99 27.11
N ALA A 115 -60.67 -8.97 27.95
CA ALA A 115 -61.56 -8.61 29.02
C ALA A 115 -62.95 -8.18 28.51
N LYS A 116 -63.01 -7.41 27.41
CA LYS A 116 -64.29 -7.05 26.77
C LYS A 116 -65.03 -8.25 26.24
N MET A 117 -64.35 -9.17 25.59
CA MET A 117 -64.93 -10.41 25.07
C MET A 117 -65.44 -11.33 26.18
N GLU A 118 -64.70 -11.47 27.27
CA GLU A 118 -65.12 -12.21 28.45
C GLU A 118 -66.39 -11.59 29.09
N SER A 119 -66.37 -10.26 29.22
CA SER A 119 -67.53 -9.51 29.74
C SER A 119 -68.78 -9.71 28.87
N LEU A 120 -68.65 -9.63 27.56
CA LEU A 120 -69.75 -9.86 26.62
C LEU A 120 -70.26 -11.30 26.70
N LEU A 121 -69.39 -12.29 26.78
CA LEU A 121 -69.76 -13.69 26.91
C LEU A 121 -70.51 -13.95 28.24
N ILE A 122 -70.04 -13.40 29.32
CA ILE A 122 -70.72 -13.47 30.63
C ILE A 122 -72.11 -12.84 30.57
N SER A 123 -72.22 -11.64 29.96
CA SER A 123 -73.51 -11.00 29.75
C SER A 123 -74.48 -11.83 28.93
N GLN A 124 -74.00 -12.46 27.85
CA GLN A 124 -74.82 -13.32 27.00
C GLN A 124 -75.26 -14.61 27.72
N LEU A 125 -74.39 -15.18 28.55
CA LEU A 125 -74.71 -16.33 29.37
C LEU A 125 -75.76 -15.98 30.43
N GLU A 126 -75.67 -14.83 31.05
CA GLU A 126 -76.65 -14.34 31.99
C GLU A 126 -78.03 -14.14 31.32
N LEU A 127 -78.07 -13.55 30.13
CA LEU A 127 -79.30 -13.41 29.35
C LEU A 127 -79.93 -14.74 29.00
N LEU A 128 -79.15 -15.74 28.62
CA LEU A 128 -79.62 -17.08 28.33
C LEU A 128 -80.18 -17.77 29.60
N LYS A 129 -79.55 -17.56 30.73
CA LYS A 129 -80.06 -18.07 32.00
C LYS A 129 -81.38 -17.42 32.38
N ASP A 130 -81.52 -16.14 32.18
CA ASP A 130 -82.73 -15.39 32.44
C ASP A 130 -83.90 -15.85 31.52
N VAL A 131 -83.61 -16.07 30.23
CA VAL A 131 -84.58 -16.61 29.27
C VAL A 131 -85.02 -18.02 29.69
N ASN A 132 -84.09 -18.88 30.08
CA ASN A 132 -84.42 -20.23 30.56
C ASN A 132 -85.23 -20.21 31.87
N LYS A 133 -85.06 -19.22 32.73
CA LYS A 133 -85.90 -19.07 33.92
C LYS A 133 -87.30 -18.57 33.61
N ASP A 134 -87.50 -17.76 32.59
CA ASP A 134 -88.79 -17.24 32.18
C ASP A 134 -89.63 -18.34 31.43
N ASP A 135 -89.00 -19.35 30.88
CA ASP A 135 -89.67 -20.51 30.24
C ASP A 135 -90.16 -21.58 31.24
N GLU A 136 -89.76 -21.47 32.49
CA GLU A 136 -90.33 -22.25 33.61
C GLU A 136 -91.55 -21.59 34.21
#